data_4edc7819b99c38021e1f8d46cc066fdf
#
_entry.id   4edc7819b99c38021e1f8d46cc066fdf
#
_cell.length_a   1.000
_cell.length_b   1.000
_cell.length_c   1.000
_cell.angle_alpha   90.00
_cell.angle_beta   90.00
_cell.angle_gamma   90.00
#
_symmetry.space_group_name_H-M   'P 1'
#
loop_
_entity.id
_entity.type
_entity.pdbx_description
1 polymer ?
#
loop_
_entity_poly.entity_id
_entity_poly.type
_entity_poly.pdbx_seq_one_letter_code
_entity_poly.pdbx_strand_id
1 'polypeptide(L)'
;LPLKGDRHVARYLPDGRIITGKTSDLLGAASAVLLNALKELAGIDHEKNIIAPESLEPIQRLKTAYLGSRNPRLHTDEVLIALSISAATHEDAALAMKQLPKLAECQAHTSVMLSPVDIKKLKQLGIQFTMEAKYENNKNYH
;
A
#
# COMPACT_ATOMS: atom_id res chain seq x y z
N LEU A 1 -13.16 -6.18 8.25
CA LEU A 1 -13.09 -5.05 9.14
C LEU A 1 -11.77 -5.02 9.89
N PRO A 2 -11.21 -3.84 10.12
CA PRO A 2 -9.96 -3.77 10.84
C PRO A 2 -10.12 -4.23 12.28
N LEU A 3 -9.10 -4.91 12.79
CA LEU A 3 -9.05 -5.34 14.16
C LEU A 3 -8.67 -4.16 15.04
N LYS A 4 -9.21 -4.14 16.27
CA LYS A 4 -8.88 -3.09 17.22
C LYS A 4 -7.39 -3.06 17.52
N GLY A 5 -6.82 -1.88 17.52
CA GLY A 5 -5.42 -1.65 17.85
C GLY A 5 -4.45 -1.87 16.70
N ASP A 6 -4.90 -2.46 15.63
CA ASP A 6 -4.04 -2.67 14.46
C ASP A 6 -4.14 -1.50 13.50
N ARG A 7 -3.00 -1.09 12.96
CA ARG A 7 -2.94 -0.09 11.92
C ARG A 7 -3.07 -0.78 10.58
N HIS A 8 -4.26 -0.76 10.02
CA HIS A 8 -4.43 -1.32 8.71
C HIS A 8 -5.55 -0.66 7.94
N VAL A 9 -5.53 -0.90 6.66
CA VAL A 9 -6.50 -0.42 5.70
C VAL A 9 -7.26 -1.62 5.16
N ALA A 10 -8.57 -1.53 5.10
CA ALA A 10 -9.40 -2.51 4.44
C ALA A 10 -9.85 -1.93 3.10
N ARG A 11 -9.81 -2.76 2.08
CA ARG A 11 -10.24 -2.38 0.74
C ARG A 11 -11.34 -3.31 0.27
N TYR A 12 -12.39 -2.72 -0.29
CA TYR A 12 -13.52 -3.46 -0.82
C TYR A 12 -13.40 -3.51 -2.34
N LEU A 13 -13.26 -4.71 -2.90
CA LEU A 13 -13.21 -4.92 -4.33
C LEU A 13 -14.63 -4.89 -4.92
N PRO A 14 -14.77 -4.70 -6.26
CA PRO A 14 -16.09 -4.60 -6.88
C PRO A 14 -17.00 -5.81 -6.64
N ASP A 15 -16.43 -6.99 -6.42
CA ASP A 15 -17.21 -8.21 -6.15
C ASP A 15 -17.51 -8.42 -4.66
N GLY A 16 -17.22 -7.42 -3.82
CA GLY A 16 -17.50 -7.49 -2.39
C GLY A 16 -16.40 -8.11 -1.54
N ARG A 17 -15.32 -8.59 -2.14
CA ARG A 17 -14.20 -9.12 -1.36
C ARG A 17 -13.52 -8.01 -0.59
N ILE A 18 -13.07 -8.33 0.62
CA ILE A 18 -12.37 -7.40 1.50
C ILE A 18 -10.89 -7.78 1.53
N ILE A 19 -10.05 -6.82 1.20
CA ILE A 19 -8.59 -6.96 1.26
C ILE A 19 -8.09 -6.09 2.39
N THR A 20 -7.20 -6.62 3.20
CA THR A 20 -6.60 -5.85 4.30
C THR A 20 -5.09 -5.74 4.10
N GLY A 21 -4.51 -4.74 4.74
CA GLY A 21 -3.06 -4.57 4.79
C GLY A 21 -2.66 -4.01 6.13
N LYS A 22 -1.60 -4.54 6.70
CA LYS A 22 -1.05 -4.11 7.99
C LYS A 22 0.25 -3.37 7.78
N THR A 23 0.52 -2.42 8.66
CA THR A 23 1.83 -1.81 8.75
C THR A 23 2.88 -2.88 9.09
N SER A 24 3.97 -2.88 8.35
CA SER A 24 5.09 -3.78 8.57
C SER A 24 6.38 -2.96 8.64
N ASP A 25 7.52 -3.64 8.78
CA ASP A 25 8.81 -2.97 8.80
C ASP A 25 9.16 -2.33 7.45
N LEU A 26 8.62 -2.85 6.36
CA LEU A 26 8.91 -2.36 5.02
C LEU A 26 7.85 -1.42 4.47
N LEU A 27 6.58 -1.65 4.81
CA LEU A 27 5.46 -0.98 4.17
C LEU A 27 4.51 -0.36 5.18
N GLY A 28 4.01 0.82 4.87
CA GLY A 28 2.85 1.35 5.55
C GLY A 28 1.60 0.56 5.19
N ALA A 29 0.54 0.73 5.99
CA ALA A 29 -0.69 -0.05 5.80
C ALA A 29 -1.35 0.21 4.45
N ALA A 30 -1.33 1.45 3.98
CA ALA A 30 -1.91 1.78 2.67
C ALA A 30 -1.16 1.08 1.53
N SER A 31 0.18 1.04 1.61
CA SER A 31 1.00 0.34 0.63
C SER A 31 0.75 -1.16 0.66
N ALA A 32 0.62 -1.73 1.85
CA ALA A 32 0.37 -3.17 2.00
C ALA A 32 -0.98 -3.57 1.40
N VAL A 33 -2.04 -2.81 1.68
CA VAL A 33 -3.35 -3.14 1.12
C VAL A 33 -3.38 -2.93 -0.39
N LEU A 34 -2.67 -1.92 -0.89
CA LEU A 34 -2.57 -1.67 -2.32
C LEU A 34 -1.97 -2.87 -3.05
N LEU A 35 -0.82 -3.37 -2.56
CA LEU A 35 -0.19 -4.54 -3.15
C LEU A 35 -1.07 -5.80 -3.03
N ASN A 36 -1.71 -5.99 -1.88
CA ASN A 36 -2.61 -7.12 -1.68
C ASN A 36 -3.81 -7.07 -2.63
N ALA A 37 -4.36 -5.89 -2.86
CA ALA A 37 -5.47 -5.73 -3.80
C ALA A 37 -5.04 -6.05 -5.24
N LEU A 38 -3.87 -5.58 -5.64
CA LEU A 38 -3.36 -5.86 -6.98
C LEU A 38 -3.09 -7.35 -7.17
N LYS A 39 -2.53 -8.03 -6.17
CA LYS A 39 -2.34 -9.48 -6.21
C LYS A 39 -3.66 -10.21 -6.34
N GLU A 40 -4.65 -9.83 -5.56
CA GLU A 40 -5.96 -10.45 -5.61
C GLU A 40 -6.62 -10.28 -6.97
N LEU A 41 -6.57 -9.09 -7.52
CA LEU A 41 -7.13 -8.82 -8.86
C LEU A 41 -6.40 -9.56 -9.96
N ALA A 42 -5.11 -9.79 -9.80
CA ALA A 42 -4.29 -10.50 -10.77
C ALA A 42 -4.32 -12.02 -10.60
N GLY A 43 -4.96 -12.53 -9.54
CA GLY A 43 -4.97 -13.96 -9.26
C GLY A 43 -3.63 -14.50 -8.74
N ILE A 44 -2.83 -13.65 -8.12
CA ILE A 44 -1.54 -14.02 -7.56
C ILE A 44 -1.72 -14.41 -6.09
N ASP A 45 -1.05 -15.49 -5.68
CA ASP A 45 -1.08 -15.97 -4.32
C ASP A 45 -0.62 -14.89 -3.34
N HIS A 46 -1.32 -14.75 -2.23
CA HIS A 46 -1.01 -13.79 -1.17
C HIS A 46 0.41 -13.88 -0.67
N GLU A 47 0.96 -15.08 -0.60
CA GLU A 47 2.27 -15.31 -0.03
C GLU A 47 3.40 -14.97 -0.97
N LYS A 48 3.10 -14.77 -2.24
CA LYS A 48 4.11 -14.36 -3.21
C LYS A 48 4.44 -12.88 -3.04
N ASN A 49 5.72 -12.58 -3.01
CA ASN A 49 6.20 -11.21 -3.07
C ASN A 49 6.34 -10.80 -4.53
N ILE A 50 5.60 -9.78 -4.93
CA ILE A 50 5.71 -9.24 -6.29
C ILE A 50 6.81 -8.20 -6.39
N ILE A 51 7.32 -7.74 -5.26
CA ILE A 51 8.52 -6.91 -5.17
C ILE A 51 9.42 -7.57 -4.15
N ALA A 52 10.64 -7.90 -4.56
CA ALA A 52 11.59 -8.52 -3.64
C ALA A 52 11.95 -7.56 -2.51
N PRO A 53 12.06 -8.03 -1.24
CA PRO A 53 12.49 -7.16 -0.14
C PRO A 53 13.81 -6.45 -0.41
N GLU A 54 14.73 -7.09 -1.12
CA GLU A 54 16.01 -6.52 -1.49
C GLU A 54 15.87 -5.29 -2.39
N SER A 55 14.74 -5.15 -3.07
CA SER A 55 14.45 -3.97 -3.89
C SER A 55 13.85 -2.84 -3.06
N LEU A 56 13.24 -3.15 -1.93
CA LEU A 56 12.61 -2.17 -1.05
C LEU A 56 13.61 -1.57 -0.05
N GLU A 57 14.53 -2.36 0.45
CA GLU A 57 15.50 -1.93 1.46
C GLU A 57 16.37 -0.74 1.03
N PRO A 58 16.86 -0.68 -0.23
CA PRO A 58 17.59 0.51 -0.68
C PRO A 58 16.77 1.79 -0.62
N ILE A 59 15.47 1.70 -0.86
CA ILE A 59 14.58 2.85 -0.77
C ILE A 59 14.45 3.31 0.68
N GLN A 60 14.32 2.37 1.61
CA GLN A 60 14.33 2.70 3.04
C GLN A 60 15.63 3.39 3.45
N ARG A 61 16.75 2.90 2.97
CA ARG A 61 18.05 3.49 3.28
C ARG A 61 18.15 4.91 2.73
N LEU A 62 17.68 5.13 1.51
CA LEU A 62 17.64 6.46 0.93
C LEU A 62 16.84 7.41 1.83
N LYS A 63 15.66 6.98 2.26
CA LYS A 63 14.78 7.80 3.08
C LYS A 63 15.40 8.14 4.43
N THR A 64 15.96 7.15 5.11
CA THR A 64 16.41 7.32 6.50
C THR A 64 17.85 7.82 6.58
N ALA A 65 18.77 7.18 5.89
CA ALA A 65 20.19 7.49 6.01
C ALA A 65 20.60 8.75 5.24
N TYR A 66 19.99 8.97 4.08
CA TYR A 66 20.40 10.08 3.21
C TYR A 66 19.47 11.28 3.27
N LEU A 67 18.17 11.05 3.41
CA LEU A 67 17.18 12.13 3.41
C LEU A 67 16.67 12.49 4.81
N GLY A 68 17.08 11.75 5.83
CA GLY A 68 16.78 12.08 7.22
C GLY A 68 15.34 11.82 7.64
N SER A 69 14.59 11.03 6.89
CA SER A 69 13.24 10.65 7.30
C SER A 69 13.29 9.76 8.53
N ARG A 70 12.32 9.94 9.42
CA ARG A 70 12.16 9.06 10.59
C ARG A 70 11.35 7.83 10.30
N ASN A 71 10.58 7.85 9.19
CA ASN A 71 9.73 6.74 8.82
C ASN A 71 10.40 5.91 7.73
N PRO A 72 10.87 4.69 8.06
CA PRO A 72 11.50 3.83 7.05
C PRO A 72 10.50 3.17 6.11
N ARG A 73 9.22 3.10 6.49
CA ARG A 73 8.21 2.39 5.72
C ARG A 73 7.90 3.10 4.42
N LEU A 74 7.70 2.33 3.37
CA LEU A 74 7.39 2.89 2.06
C LEU A 74 5.93 3.31 1.99
N HIS A 75 5.71 4.51 1.45
CA HIS A 75 4.41 5.03 1.10
C HIS A 75 3.97 4.50 -0.26
N THR A 76 2.72 4.76 -0.60
CA THR A 76 2.12 4.22 -1.83
C THR A 76 2.83 4.64 -3.10
N ASP A 77 3.30 5.89 -3.19
CA ASP A 77 4.03 6.36 -4.35
C ASP A 77 5.37 5.61 -4.52
N GLU A 78 6.08 5.40 -3.43
CA GLU A 78 7.36 4.69 -3.45
C GLU A 78 7.18 3.23 -3.84
N VAL A 79 6.13 2.58 -3.33
CA VAL A 79 5.81 1.20 -3.67
C VAL A 79 5.42 1.06 -5.14
N LEU A 80 4.66 2.00 -5.67
CA LEU A 80 4.26 1.96 -7.08
C LEU A 80 5.48 2.12 -8.00
N ILE A 81 6.43 2.97 -7.63
CA ILE A 81 7.66 3.11 -8.39
C ILE A 81 8.45 1.80 -8.35
N ALA A 82 8.60 1.21 -7.16
CA ALA A 82 9.30 -0.07 -7.02
C ALA A 82 8.61 -1.17 -7.83
N LEU A 83 7.29 -1.20 -7.83
CA LEU A 83 6.53 -2.16 -8.60
C LEU A 83 6.75 -1.98 -10.10
N SER A 84 6.75 -0.74 -10.58
CA SER A 84 6.94 -0.45 -12.00
C SER A 84 8.34 -0.87 -12.48
N ILE A 85 9.35 -0.68 -11.64
CA ILE A 85 10.69 -1.14 -11.94
C ILE A 85 10.74 -2.67 -12.00
N SER A 86 10.13 -3.33 -11.02
CA SER A 86 10.08 -4.80 -10.96
C SER A 86 9.32 -5.39 -12.14
N ALA A 87 8.31 -4.71 -12.64
CA ALA A 87 7.51 -5.17 -13.76
C ALA A 87 8.32 -5.33 -15.06
N ALA A 88 9.43 -4.62 -15.17
CA ALA A 88 10.28 -4.72 -16.36
C ALA A 88 10.92 -6.10 -16.51
N THR A 89 11.15 -6.81 -15.38
CA THR A 89 11.85 -8.10 -15.38
C THR A 89 11.10 -9.21 -14.66
N HIS A 90 9.95 -8.90 -14.05
CA HIS A 90 9.22 -9.83 -13.20
C HIS A 90 7.79 -9.96 -13.69
N GLU A 91 7.42 -11.18 -14.08
CA GLU A 91 6.11 -11.43 -14.68
C GLU A 91 4.96 -11.10 -13.73
N ASP A 92 5.04 -11.54 -12.46
CA ASP A 92 3.99 -11.28 -11.49
C ASP A 92 3.83 -9.79 -11.20
N ALA A 93 4.93 -9.05 -11.13
CA ALA A 93 4.87 -7.60 -10.99
C ALA A 93 4.18 -6.94 -12.19
N ALA A 94 4.47 -7.41 -13.39
CA ALA A 94 3.83 -6.91 -14.60
C ALA A 94 2.32 -7.20 -14.60
N LEU A 95 1.92 -8.40 -14.18
CA LEU A 95 0.50 -8.75 -14.06
C LEU A 95 -0.21 -7.87 -13.04
N ALA A 96 0.43 -7.62 -11.90
CA ALA A 96 -0.12 -6.74 -10.88
C ALA A 96 -0.29 -5.31 -11.39
N MET A 97 0.69 -4.79 -12.12
CA MET A 97 0.61 -3.44 -12.70
C MET A 97 -0.59 -3.28 -13.63
N LYS A 98 -0.92 -4.32 -14.37
CA LYS A 98 -2.06 -4.27 -15.29
C LYS A 98 -3.40 -4.11 -14.57
N GLN A 99 -3.44 -4.38 -13.28
CA GLN A 99 -4.66 -4.27 -12.50
C GLN A 99 -4.92 -2.85 -11.98
N LEU A 100 -3.96 -1.94 -12.09
CA LEU A 100 -4.10 -0.59 -11.55
C LEU A 100 -5.38 0.12 -12.00
N PRO A 101 -5.79 0.09 -13.27
CA PRO A 101 -7.03 0.76 -13.67
C PRO A 101 -8.28 0.22 -12.99
N LYS A 102 -8.27 -1.03 -12.55
CA LYS A 102 -9.42 -1.63 -11.87
C LYS A 102 -9.62 -1.10 -10.46
N LEU A 103 -8.63 -0.44 -9.89
CA LEU A 103 -8.74 0.15 -8.57
C LEU A 103 -9.74 1.30 -8.52
N ALA A 104 -10.04 1.92 -9.65
CA ALA A 104 -11.02 3.00 -9.72
C ALA A 104 -12.42 2.54 -9.31
N GLU A 105 -12.69 1.25 -9.32
CA GLU A 105 -13.97 0.70 -8.91
C GLU A 105 -13.98 0.25 -7.44
N CYS A 106 -12.89 0.46 -6.73
CA CYS A 106 -12.71 -0.04 -5.37
C CYS A 106 -13.01 1.04 -4.35
N GLN A 107 -13.40 0.58 -3.16
CA GLN A 107 -13.56 1.44 -1.99
C GLN A 107 -12.55 1.02 -0.94
N ALA A 108 -12.06 1.97 -0.18
CA ALA A 108 -11.13 1.71 0.90
C ALA A 108 -11.62 2.36 2.19
N HIS A 109 -11.38 1.68 3.29
CA HIS A 109 -11.65 2.22 4.62
C HIS A 109 -10.41 2.04 5.48
N THR A 110 -10.03 3.07 6.20
CA THR A 110 -8.88 3.01 7.10
C THR A 110 -9.30 3.39 8.51
N SER A 111 -8.75 2.68 9.48
CA SER A 111 -8.97 2.95 10.90
C SER A 111 -7.99 3.99 11.45
N VAL A 112 -7.04 4.43 10.66
CA VAL A 112 -6.03 5.42 11.06
C VAL A 112 -5.95 6.53 10.03
N MET A 113 -5.36 7.66 10.43
CA MET A 113 -5.08 8.75 9.51
C MET A 113 -3.97 8.34 8.55
N LEU A 114 -4.21 8.55 7.28
CA LEU A 114 -3.20 8.32 6.25
C LEU A 114 -2.35 9.56 6.04
N SER A 115 -1.12 9.36 5.56
CA SER A 115 -0.27 10.48 5.18
C SER A 115 -0.86 11.24 3.99
N PRO A 116 -0.54 12.53 3.83
CA PRO A 116 -0.99 13.28 2.65
C PRO A 116 -0.57 12.64 1.34
N VAL A 117 0.60 12.01 1.29
CA VAL A 117 1.10 11.31 0.11
C VAL A 117 0.16 10.15 -0.25
N ASP A 118 -0.21 9.35 0.74
CA ASP A 118 -1.08 8.20 0.52
C ASP A 118 -2.49 8.64 0.10
N ILE A 119 -3.02 9.66 0.74
CA ILE A 119 -4.32 10.23 0.37
C ILE A 119 -4.32 10.67 -1.10
N LYS A 120 -3.28 11.39 -1.50
CA LYS A 120 -3.15 11.88 -2.86
C LYS A 120 -3.11 10.73 -3.87
N LYS A 121 -2.33 9.68 -3.57
CA LYS A 121 -2.19 8.54 -4.47
C LYS A 121 -3.49 7.75 -4.59
N LEU A 122 -4.19 7.53 -3.49
CA LEU A 122 -5.47 6.85 -3.55
C LEU A 122 -6.47 7.61 -4.43
N LYS A 123 -6.50 8.92 -4.30
CA LYS A 123 -7.35 9.76 -5.16
C LYS A 123 -6.95 9.70 -6.62
N GLN A 124 -5.66 9.72 -6.91
CA GLN A 124 -5.15 9.61 -8.27
C GLN A 124 -5.52 8.27 -8.92
N LEU A 125 -5.57 7.22 -8.11
CA LEU A 125 -5.98 5.89 -8.58
C LEU A 125 -7.50 5.75 -8.71
N GLY A 126 -8.25 6.77 -8.31
CA GLY A 126 -9.71 6.75 -8.40
C GLY A 126 -10.39 5.97 -7.29
N ILE A 127 -9.67 5.63 -6.24
CA ILE A 127 -10.21 4.89 -5.12
C ILE A 127 -11.01 5.85 -4.23
N GLN A 128 -12.23 5.46 -3.91
CA GLN A 128 -13.03 6.16 -2.91
C GLN A 128 -12.68 5.60 -1.54
N PHE A 129 -12.35 6.48 -0.60
CA PHE A 129 -11.98 5.99 0.71
C PHE A 129 -12.56 6.85 1.83
N THR A 130 -12.72 6.22 2.99
CA THR A 130 -13.18 6.86 4.22
C THR A 130 -12.16 6.59 5.31
N MET A 131 -12.01 7.55 6.21
CA MET A 131 -11.12 7.41 7.36
C MET A 131 -11.93 7.58 8.64
N GLU A 132 -11.69 6.71 9.61
CA GLU A 132 -12.13 6.98 10.97
C GLU A 132 -11.14 7.96 11.58
N ALA A 133 -11.64 9.11 11.98
CA ALA A 133 -10.80 10.16 12.53
C ALA A 133 -10.44 9.86 14.00
N LYS A 134 -9.71 8.80 14.23
CA LYS A 134 -9.13 8.55 15.54
C LYS A 134 -7.69 8.97 15.51
N TYR A 135 -7.40 9.99 16.26
CA TYR A 135 -6.03 10.44 16.41
C TYR A 135 -5.29 9.49 17.34
N GLU A 136 -4.22 8.91 16.84
CA GLU A 136 -3.30 8.20 17.68
C GLU A 136 -2.21 9.14 18.15
N ASN A 137 -2.53 9.96 19.12
CA ASN A 137 -1.58 10.64 19.99
C ASN A 137 -0.25 11.07 19.38
N ASN A 138 -0.24 11.76 18.27
CA ASN A 138 0.98 12.36 17.72
C ASN A 138 2.04 11.36 17.26
N LYS A 139 1.72 10.09 17.14
CA LYS A 139 2.69 9.09 16.71
C LYS A 139 2.48 8.66 15.28
N ASN A 140 1.85 9.50 14.50
CA ASN A 140 1.61 9.21 13.11
C ASN A 140 2.87 9.44 12.30
N TYR A 141 3.28 8.44 11.57
CA TYR A 141 4.35 8.55 10.60
C TYR A 141 3.76 8.97 9.27
N HIS A 142 4.14 10.08 8.83
CA HIS A 142 3.65 10.63 7.57
C HIS A 142 4.73 10.79 6.53
#